data_24318dd5ae162b076ffce30e40f3090c
#
_entry.id   24318dd5ae162b076ffce30e40f3090c
#
_cell.length_a   1.000
_cell.length_b   1.000
_cell.length_c   1.000
_cell.angle_alpha   90.00
_cell.angle_beta   90.00
_cell.angle_gamma   90.00
#
_symmetry.space_group_name_H-M   'P 1'
#
loop_
_entity.id
_entity.type
_entity.pdbx_description
1 polymer ?
#
loop_
_entity_poly.entity_id
_entity_poly.type
_entity_poly.pdbx_seq_one_letter_code
_entity_poly.pdbx_strand_id
1 'polypeptide(L)' 'MGRTSAQGRVNAVRAVRQAAGLTQAELATAVGVSRQTVVAVEAGDYAPSVYLALSLASRLATTVEALFDPALETTPGGTR' A
#
# COMPACT_ATOMS: atom_id res chain seq x y z
N MET A 1 8.97 8.80 19.49
CA MET A 1 8.79 8.72 19.24
C MET A 1 7.97 8.30 18.89
N GLY A 2 7.60 8.12 18.78
CA GLY A 2 7.03 7.68 18.58
C GLY A 2 6.09 7.62 17.96
N ARG A 3 5.74 7.73 17.54
CA ARG A 3 4.97 7.73 16.99
C ARG A 3 4.64 7.06 16.29
N THR A 4 4.91 6.49 16.07
CA THR A 4 4.69 5.95 15.33
C THR A 4 3.68 5.10 15.33
N SER A 5 3.16 4.80 15.59
CA SER A 5 2.06 3.99 15.60
C SER A 5 1.72 3.47 14.26
N ALA A 6 0.60 2.81 14.12
CA ALA A 6 0.19 2.31 12.83
C ALA A 6 -0.12 3.43 11.87
N GLN A 7 -0.51 4.56 12.39
CA GLN A 7 -0.82 5.68 11.54
C GLN A 7 0.41 6.20 10.85
N GLY A 8 0.27 6.57 9.62
CA GLY A 8 1.38 7.11 8.87
C GLY A 8 2.40 6.07 8.47
N ARG A 9 2.09 4.80 8.64
CA ARG A 9 3.02 3.77 8.24
C ARG A 9 3.23 3.83 6.74
N VAL A 10 4.49 3.86 6.36
CA VAL A 10 4.86 3.96 4.95
C VAL A 10 4.51 2.67 4.21
N ASN A 11 3.99 2.82 3.02
CA ASN A 11 3.83 1.71 2.11
C ASN A 11 4.01 2.23 0.70
N ALA A 12 4.10 1.33 -0.26
CA ALA A 12 4.41 1.68 -1.63
C ALA A 12 3.18 1.74 -2.54
N VAL A 13 1.99 1.62 -1.99
CA VAL A 13 0.78 1.54 -2.80
C VAL A 13 0.64 2.75 -3.72
N ARG A 14 0.82 3.94 -3.17
CA ARG A 14 0.67 5.16 -3.97
C ARG A 14 1.68 5.22 -5.11
N ALA A 15 2.95 4.95 -4.80
CA ALA A 15 3.99 5.03 -5.82
C ALA A 15 3.76 4.02 -6.93
N VAL A 16 3.41 2.80 -6.57
CA VAL A 16 3.17 1.75 -7.56
C VAL A 16 1.92 2.07 -8.37
N ARG A 17 0.87 2.57 -7.70
CA ARG A 17 -0.35 2.98 -8.39
C ARG A 17 -0.06 4.07 -9.43
N GLN A 18 0.69 5.08 -9.01
CA GLN A 18 1.04 6.18 -9.92
C GLN A 18 1.89 5.68 -11.09
N ALA A 19 2.82 4.80 -10.82
CA ALA A 19 3.64 4.22 -11.88
C ALA A 19 2.80 3.41 -12.86
N ALA A 20 1.69 2.85 -12.38
CA ALA A 20 0.76 2.11 -13.24
C ALA A 20 -0.21 3.02 -13.98
N GLY A 21 -0.17 4.32 -13.72
CA GLY A 21 -1.03 5.26 -14.40
C GLY A 21 -2.47 5.28 -13.92
N LEU A 22 -2.72 4.84 -12.67
CA LEU A 22 -4.08 4.74 -12.15
C LEU A 22 -4.35 5.85 -11.15
N THR A 23 -5.58 6.37 -11.18
CA THR A 23 -6.05 7.24 -10.11
C THR A 23 -6.49 6.41 -8.92
N GLN A 24 -6.66 7.07 -7.78
CA GLN A 24 -7.18 6.38 -6.60
C GLN A 24 -8.56 5.78 -6.88
N ALA A 25 -9.39 6.51 -7.58
CA ALA A 25 -10.73 6.03 -7.91
C ALA A 25 -10.67 4.81 -8.83
N GLU A 26 -9.78 4.84 -9.79
CA GLU A 26 -9.63 3.70 -10.70
C GLU A 26 -9.14 2.46 -9.98
N LEU A 27 -8.17 2.61 -9.10
CA LEU A 27 -7.69 1.48 -8.31
C LEU A 27 -8.80 0.95 -7.41
N ALA A 28 -9.53 1.85 -6.75
CA ALA A 28 -10.62 1.45 -5.87
C ALA A 28 -11.66 0.62 -6.62
N THR A 29 -12.06 1.08 -7.79
CA THR A 29 -13.01 0.33 -8.60
C THR A 29 -12.45 -1.04 -8.98
N ALA A 30 -11.18 -1.09 -9.35
CA ALA A 30 -10.57 -2.34 -9.80
C ALA A 30 -10.50 -3.39 -8.69
N VAL A 31 -10.34 -2.96 -7.44
CA VAL A 31 -10.24 -3.92 -6.33
C VAL A 31 -11.51 -3.98 -5.48
N GLY A 32 -12.56 -3.27 -5.89
CA GLY A 32 -13.88 -3.43 -5.28
C GLY A 32 -14.07 -2.72 -3.96
N VAL A 33 -13.40 -1.60 -3.74
CA VAL A 33 -13.56 -0.82 -2.51
C VAL A 33 -13.84 0.64 -2.86
N SER A 34 -14.14 1.45 -1.84
CA SER A 34 -14.35 2.87 -2.06
C SER A 34 -13.03 3.59 -2.26
N ARG A 35 -13.10 4.74 -2.91
CA ARG A 35 -11.92 5.59 -3.06
C ARG A 35 -11.34 5.96 -1.71
N GLN A 36 -12.21 6.23 -0.72
CA GLN A 36 -11.76 6.56 0.62
C GLN A 36 -10.91 5.46 1.23
N THR A 37 -11.24 4.21 0.96
CA THR A 37 -10.44 3.09 1.45
C THR A 37 -9.04 3.14 0.85
N VAL A 38 -8.92 3.41 -0.44
CA VAL A 38 -7.61 3.54 -1.08
C VAL A 38 -6.84 4.70 -0.48
N VAL A 39 -7.50 5.84 -0.27
CA VAL A 39 -6.87 7.00 0.35
C VAL A 39 -6.29 6.64 1.72
N ALA A 40 -7.10 5.94 2.54
CA ALA A 40 -6.67 5.57 3.89
C ALA A 40 -5.52 4.56 3.87
N VAL A 41 -5.56 3.61 2.95
CA VAL A 41 -4.46 2.64 2.81
C VAL A 41 -3.17 3.37 2.43
N GLU A 42 -3.24 4.26 1.46
CA GLU A 42 -2.04 4.97 1.01
C GLU A 42 -1.47 5.88 2.09
N ALA A 43 -2.33 6.43 2.92
CA ALA A 43 -1.89 7.28 4.01
C ALA A 43 -1.32 6.51 5.20
N GLY A 44 -1.48 5.19 5.19
CA GLY A 44 -1.02 4.36 6.31
C GLY A 44 -1.97 4.38 7.48
N ASP A 45 -3.21 4.87 7.27
CA ASP A 45 -4.19 4.98 8.33
C ASP A 45 -5.10 3.75 8.43
N TYR A 46 -4.97 2.84 7.51
CA TYR A 46 -5.85 1.68 7.44
C TYR A 46 -5.06 0.49 6.95
N ALA A 47 -5.02 -0.56 7.75
CA ALA A 47 -4.36 -1.79 7.35
C ALA A 47 -5.38 -2.65 6.60
N PRO A 48 -5.14 -2.95 5.33
CA PRO A 48 -6.10 -3.71 4.56
C PRO A 48 -6.18 -5.16 5.04
N SER A 49 -7.32 -5.78 4.78
CA SER A 49 -7.44 -7.21 5.01
C SER A 49 -6.45 -7.94 4.08
N VAL A 50 -6.19 -9.20 4.41
CA VAL A 50 -5.34 -10.02 3.54
C VAL A 50 -5.92 -10.06 2.12
N TYR A 51 -7.23 -10.17 2.00
CA TYR A 51 -7.85 -10.26 0.69
C TYR A 51 -7.68 -8.97 -0.10
N LEU A 52 -7.86 -7.84 0.56
CA LEU A 52 -7.66 -6.57 -0.14
C LEU A 52 -6.20 -6.38 -0.52
N ALA A 53 -5.29 -6.75 0.37
CA ALA A 53 -3.86 -6.63 0.07
C ALA A 53 -3.48 -7.48 -1.15
N LEU A 54 -4.01 -8.69 -1.23
CA LEU A 54 -3.76 -9.57 -2.37
C LEU A 54 -4.34 -8.98 -3.65
N SER A 55 -5.54 -8.39 -3.56
CA SER A 55 -6.17 -7.77 -4.74
C SER A 55 -5.36 -6.57 -5.22
N LEU A 56 -4.88 -5.75 -4.29
CA LEU A 56 -4.04 -4.61 -4.65
C LEU A 56 -2.77 -5.08 -5.36
N ALA A 57 -2.12 -6.08 -4.80
CA ALA A 57 -0.88 -6.59 -5.38
C ALA A 57 -1.14 -7.17 -6.78
N SER A 58 -2.21 -7.91 -6.93
CA SER A 58 -2.57 -8.49 -8.20
C SER A 58 -2.85 -7.41 -9.24
N ARG A 59 -3.66 -6.43 -8.88
CA ARG A 59 -4.02 -5.37 -9.81
C ARG A 59 -2.80 -4.54 -10.22
N LEU A 60 -1.88 -4.36 -9.31
CA LEU A 60 -0.70 -3.54 -9.54
C LEU A 60 0.49 -4.35 -10.06
N ALA A 61 0.28 -5.63 -10.31
CA ALA A 61 1.30 -6.54 -10.85
C ALA A 61 2.55 -6.60 -9.97
N THR A 62 2.33 -6.70 -8.67
CA THR A 62 3.42 -6.74 -7.70
C THR A 62 3.04 -7.74 -6.60
N THR A 63 3.72 -7.70 -5.48
CA THR A 63 3.47 -8.58 -4.35
C THR A 63 3.04 -7.79 -3.14
N VAL A 64 2.39 -8.46 -2.20
CA VAL A 64 2.01 -7.83 -0.94
C VAL A 64 3.25 -7.32 -0.21
N GLU A 65 4.31 -8.12 -0.23
CA GLU A 65 5.54 -7.71 0.42
C GLU A 65 6.11 -6.43 -0.18
N ALA A 66 6.08 -6.33 -1.50
CA ALA A 66 6.59 -5.13 -2.15
C ALA A 66 5.78 -3.89 -1.80
N LEU A 67 4.48 -4.07 -1.56
CA LEU A 67 3.62 -2.94 -1.23
C LEU A 67 3.71 -2.55 0.24
N PHE A 68 3.82 -3.53 1.13
CA PHE A 68 3.56 -3.27 2.54
C PHE A 68 4.71 -3.62 3.48
N ASP A 69 5.74 -4.30 3.02
CA ASP A 69 6.82 -4.69 3.92
C ASP A 69 7.80 -3.54 4.07
N PRO A 70 7.84 -2.91 5.23
CA PRO A 70 8.75 -1.78 5.42
C PRO A 70 10.21 -2.16 5.27
N ALA A 71 10.55 -3.41 5.48
CA ALA A 71 11.94 -3.83 5.35
C ALA A 71 12.43 -3.73 3.91
N LEU A 72 11.52 -3.82 2.94
CA LEU A 72 11.91 -3.69 1.55
C LEU A 72 12.19 -2.26 1.16
N GLU A 73 11.72 -1.33 1.94
CA GLU A 73 11.95 0.08 1.64
C GLU A 73 13.19 0.62 2.28
N THR A 74 13.56 0.04 3.38
CA THR A 74 14.70 0.55 4.00
C THR A 74 15.85 -0.14 3.48
N THR A 75 16.25 -0.57 3.08
CA THR A 75 17.40 -1.02 2.63
C THR A 75 18.29 -1.28 3.32
N PRO A 76 18.89 -1.25 3.14
CA PRO A 76 19.80 -1.80 3.30
C PRO A 76 20.27 -2.11 4.35
N GLY A 77 20.61 -2.17 4.47
CA GLY A 77 21.18 -2.37 5.33
C GLY A 77 20.76 -2.99 6.23
N GLY A 78 20.29 -2.96 6.31
CA GLY A 78 19.98 -3.42 7.25
C GLY A 78 19.94 -4.50 7.58
N THR A 79 20.14 -4.78 7.51
CA THR A 79 20.10 -5.57 7.90
C THR A 79 20.08 -6.16 8.49
N ARG A 80 20.03 -6.46 8.49
CA ARG A 80 19.93 -7.04 9.12
C ARG A 80 20.01 -7.54 9.21
#